data_762f2297be813e1a41432de66510e5f5
#
_entry.id   762f2297be813e1a41432de66510e5f5
#
_cell.length_a   1.000
_cell.length_b   1.000
_cell.length_c   1.000
_cell.angle_alpha   90.00
_cell.angle_beta   90.00
_cell.angle_gamma   90.00
#
_symmetry.space_group_name_H-M   'P 1'
#
loop_
_entity.id
_entity.type
_entity.pdbx_description
1 polymer ?
#
loop_
_entity_poly.entity_id
_entity_poly.type
_entity_poly.pdbx_seq_one_letter_code
_entity_poly.pdbx_strand_id
1 'polypeptide(L)'
;MSLLQALTQAGALRTLDHAFAQSLRRLDPATPDAVLAGAALASLAVSHGHAAFDPARPALLVDGDIPWPAPAAWGDALAGSPWVARPDADGTAAAAPLVLEDGLLYLRRYRDYEHRLARRLLRIAATPPAAFDGAALAPVREALFPSATADALQARAATLALDTSLLLVTGGPGTGKTTTIARLLVLLVAQAALSGRPTPRIALAAPTGRAAERMAESLRAALGRLSGIEGIDLAWLEALPEGASTLHRLLGTIPGSPHFRFDADTPLPFDTVVVDEASMVDLPLMCKLAEAVPDGARLVLLGDPDQLPSVEAGDVLASICDAADGGAHPVADAASPPAVAGLRGETADLFAAPAAPSVRADRPRVAAPLEGHRVHLRRGFRQSMQLDLAPLADAVRAGDGDRALALLRDGALQGVHFHEGVTDPLAVGAAELLPHWRALAEAGDPAQALATAARLRLLTALRRGPQGAQVLNARIEAALGGSRAAPYFHGRLLQVTENSYRHRLFNGDLGVCLRDDAGVPVVWFADPQGGARAFHPSALPAHESAFATTVHKAQGSEFDRVWLVLPQRDARPLSRELVYTALTRARSDVHVCAAEAVLRAALSRQVARVSHLAERLRAAH
;
A
#
# COMPACT_ATOMS: atom_id res chain seq x y z
N MET A 1 -32.21 2.88 -25.11
CA MET A 1 -31.86 3.01 -23.69
C MET A 1 -30.60 3.87 -23.63
N SER A 2 -30.55 4.91 -22.80
CA SER A 2 -29.34 5.74 -22.69
C SER A 2 -28.25 5.00 -21.89
N LEU A 3 -26.98 5.39 -22.08
CA LEU A 3 -25.84 4.78 -21.40
C LEU A 3 -25.97 4.90 -19.87
N LEU A 4 -26.33 6.07 -19.36
CA LEU A 4 -26.55 6.29 -17.93
C LEU A 4 -27.68 5.42 -17.37
N GLN A 5 -28.76 5.20 -18.15
CA GLN A 5 -29.83 4.29 -17.77
C GLN A 5 -29.36 2.84 -17.74
N ALA A 6 -28.56 2.40 -18.74
CA ALA A 6 -27.99 1.05 -18.77
C ALA A 6 -27.12 0.78 -17.55
N LEU A 7 -26.23 1.70 -17.20
CA LEU A 7 -25.39 1.63 -16.00
C LEU A 7 -26.20 1.55 -14.70
N THR A 8 -27.28 2.34 -14.62
CA THR A 8 -28.17 2.35 -13.45
C THR A 8 -28.94 1.04 -13.32
N GLN A 9 -29.48 0.50 -14.43
CA GLN A 9 -30.20 -0.79 -14.43
C GLN A 9 -29.29 -1.97 -14.13
N ALA A 10 -28.04 -1.92 -14.58
CA ALA A 10 -27.01 -2.92 -14.23
C ALA A 10 -26.57 -2.84 -12.76
N GLY A 11 -27.04 -1.83 -11.99
CA GLY A 11 -26.61 -1.62 -10.61
C GLY A 11 -25.12 -1.26 -10.48
N ALA A 12 -24.51 -0.75 -11.54
CA ALA A 12 -23.09 -0.44 -11.58
C ALA A 12 -22.74 0.85 -10.83
N LEU A 13 -23.67 1.80 -10.72
CA LEU A 13 -23.45 3.09 -10.11
C LEU A 13 -23.92 3.13 -8.65
N ARG A 14 -23.13 3.77 -7.80
CA ARG A 14 -23.56 4.13 -6.45
C ARG A 14 -24.51 5.33 -6.49
N THR A 15 -25.25 5.54 -5.41
CA THR A 15 -26.16 6.70 -5.29
C THR A 15 -25.44 8.04 -5.53
N LEU A 16 -24.20 8.20 -5.03
CA LEU A 16 -23.40 9.40 -5.21
C LEU A 16 -23.04 9.64 -6.69
N ASP A 17 -22.62 8.60 -7.39
CA ASP A 17 -22.22 8.68 -8.81
C ASP A 17 -23.38 9.10 -9.69
N HIS A 18 -24.55 8.48 -9.47
CA HIS A 18 -25.78 8.85 -10.15
C HIS A 18 -26.23 10.27 -9.79
N ALA A 19 -26.19 10.67 -8.51
CA ALA A 19 -26.56 12.01 -8.06
C ALA A 19 -25.66 13.08 -8.67
N PHE A 20 -24.36 12.83 -8.83
CA PHE A 20 -23.44 13.74 -9.50
C PHE A 20 -23.86 13.98 -10.97
N ALA A 21 -24.08 12.91 -11.74
CA ALA A 21 -24.57 13.03 -13.13
C ALA A 21 -25.91 13.78 -13.22
N GLN A 22 -26.86 13.48 -12.32
CA GLN A 22 -28.14 14.16 -12.28
C GLN A 22 -28.02 15.66 -11.88
N SER A 23 -27.02 16.02 -11.10
CA SER A 23 -26.75 17.42 -10.77
C SER A 23 -26.29 18.20 -11.99
N LEU A 24 -25.42 17.63 -12.82
CA LEU A 24 -25.01 18.23 -14.09
C LEU A 24 -26.20 18.38 -15.04
N ARG A 25 -27.06 17.35 -15.16
CA ARG A 25 -28.29 17.41 -15.97
C ARG A 25 -29.28 18.50 -15.51
N ARG A 26 -29.38 18.70 -14.19
CA ARG A 26 -30.24 19.77 -13.64
C ARG A 26 -29.72 21.18 -13.94
N LEU A 27 -28.40 21.33 -13.94
CA LEU A 27 -27.74 22.61 -14.23
C LEU A 27 -27.80 22.94 -15.74
N ASP A 28 -27.66 21.92 -16.58
CA ASP A 28 -27.81 22.02 -18.03
C ASP A 28 -28.53 20.78 -18.58
N PRO A 29 -29.86 20.87 -18.85
CA PRO A 29 -30.65 19.78 -19.39
C PRO A 29 -30.23 19.32 -20.80
N ALA A 30 -29.48 20.15 -21.55
CA ALA A 30 -28.99 19.81 -22.88
C ALA A 30 -27.71 18.94 -22.84
N THR A 31 -27.15 18.69 -21.66
CA THR A 31 -25.94 17.88 -21.52
C THR A 31 -26.13 16.47 -22.12
N PRO A 32 -25.27 16.03 -23.06
CA PRO A 32 -25.38 14.72 -23.68
C PRO A 32 -25.26 13.58 -22.66
N ASP A 33 -26.02 12.50 -22.86
CA ASP A 33 -26.03 11.34 -21.96
C ASP A 33 -24.65 10.68 -21.80
N ALA A 34 -23.85 10.66 -22.87
CA ALA A 34 -22.47 10.16 -22.82
C ALA A 34 -21.58 10.96 -21.86
N VAL A 35 -21.80 12.28 -21.73
CA VAL A 35 -21.06 13.15 -20.77
C VAL A 35 -21.51 12.86 -19.34
N LEU A 36 -22.84 12.71 -19.13
CA LEU A 36 -23.40 12.37 -17.82
C LEU A 36 -22.92 11.00 -17.34
N ALA A 37 -22.90 10.01 -18.23
CA ALA A 37 -22.36 8.69 -17.94
C ALA A 37 -20.84 8.76 -17.63
N GLY A 38 -20.08 9.53 -18.41
CA GLY A 38 -18.66 9.78 -18.14
C GLY A 38 -18.42 10.40 -16.75
N ALA A 39 -19.24 11.39 -16.36
CA ALA A 39 -19.16 12.01 -15.03
C ALA A 39 -19.44 11.00 -13.91
N ALA A 40 -20.48 10.19 -14.04
CA ALA A 40 -20.80 9.13 -13.08
C ALA A 40 -19.66 8.12 -12.95
N LEU A 41 -19.08 7.70 -14.09
CA LEU A 41 -17.98 6.75 -14.13
C LEU A 41 -16.67 7.35 -13.58
N ALA A 42 -16.38 8.61 -13.80
CA ALA A 42 -15.23 9.28 -13.17
C ALA A 42 -15.37 9.32 -11.64
N SER A 43 -16.59 9.53 -11.12
CA SER A 43 -16.87 9.43 -9.68
C SER A 43 -16.74 7.99 -9.15
N LEU A 44 -17.25 7.01 -9.90
CA LEU A 44 -17.15 5.60 -9.57
C LEU A 44 -15.68 5.15 -9.57
N ALA A 45 -14.88 5.57 -10.56
CA ALA A 45 -13.47 5.25 -10.69
C ALA A 45 -12.70 5.60 -9.41
N VAL A 46 -12.91 6.80 -8.88
CA VAL A 46 -12.28 7.24 -7.62
C VAL A 46 -12.62 6.29 -6.47
N SER A 47 -13.87 5.84 -6.35
CA SER A 47 -14.27 4.92 -5.29
C SER A 47 -13.70 3.51 -5.42
N HIS A 48 -13.26 3.15 -6.63
CA HIS A 48 -12.55 1.91 -6.91
C HIS A 48 -11.03 2.09 -6.85
N GLY A 49 -10.58 3.28 -6.40
CA GLY A 49 -9.18 3.59 -6.17
C GLY A 49 -8.42 4.05 -7.41
N HIS A 50 -9.07 4.31 -8.54
CA HIS A 50 -8.45 4.95 -9.69
C HIS A 50 -8.36 6.47 -9.48
N ALA A 51 -7.36 7.12 -10.03
CA ALA A 51 -7.29 8.58 -10.05
C ALA A 51 -8.16 9.16 -11.17
N ALA A 52 -8.38 8.40 -12.25
CA ALA A 52 -9.16 8.78 -13.42
C ALA A 52 -10.00 7.61 -13.96
N PHE A 53 -10.96 7.93 -14.81
CA PHE A 53 -11.68 6.97 -15.65
C PHE A 53 -11.05 6.92 -17.04
N ASP A 54 -10.88 5.71 -17.57
CA ASP A 54 -10.41 5.47 -18.95
C ASP A 54 -11.59 5.13 -19.85
N PRO A 55 -12.05 6.05 -20.71
CA PRO A 55 -13.14 5.78 -21.66
C PRO A 55 -12.81 4.74 -22.72
N ALA A 56 -11.52 4.48 -22.98
CA ALA A 56 -11.11 3.45 -23.94
C ALA A 56 -11.22 2.02 -23.35
N ARG A 57 -11.20 1.90 -22.00
CA ARG A 57 -11.23 0.61 -21.30
C ARG A 57 -12.26 0.61 -20.16
N PRO A 58 -13.54 0.91 -20.42
CA PRO A 58 -14.56 1.00 -19.38
C PRO A 58 -14.81 -0.31 -18.63
N ALA A 59 -14.50 -1.46 -19.26
CA ALA A 59 -14.58 -2.78 -18.63
C ALA A 59 -13.64 -2.97 -17.42
N LEU A 60 -12.59 -2.14 -17.27
CA LEU A 60 -11.77 -2.14 -16.05
C LEU A 60 -12.59 -1.71 -14.83
N LEU A 61 -13.64 -0.91 -15.02
CA LEU A 61 -14.45 -0.34 -13.95
C LEU A 61 -15.79 -1.06 -13.76
N VAL A 62 -16.45 -1.44 -14.84
CA VAL A 62 -17.80 -2.02 -14.82
C VAL A 62 -17.85 -3.32 -15.64
N ASP A 63 -18.27 -4.40 -15.00
CA ASP A 63 -18.51 -5.69 -15.66
C ASP A 63 -19.91 -5.72 -16.29
N GLY A 64 -20.09 -6.58 -17.30
CA GLY A 64 -21.39 -6.83 -17.93
C GLY A 64 -21.50 -6.31 -19.36
N ASP A 65 -22.63 -6.65 -19.98
CA ASP A 65 -22.95 -6.22 -21.36
C ASP A 65 -23.55 -4.82 -21.37
N ILE A 66 -22.68 -3.81 -21.34
CA ILE A 66 -23.05 -2.40 -21.40
C ILE A 66 -22.80 -1.89 -22.82
N PRO A 67 -23.72 -1.15 -23.42
CA PRO A 67 -23.57 -0.60 -24.78
C PRO A 67 -22.61 0.60 -24.77
N TRP A 68 -21.31 0.33 -24.67
CA TRP A 68 -20.28 1.36 -24.62
C TRP A 68 -20.21 2.13 -25.93
N PRO A 69 -20.10 3.48 -25.90
CA PRO A 69 -19.78 4.26 -27.09
C PRO A 69 -18.43 3.88 -27.68
N ALA A 70 -18.24 4.12 -28.98
CA ALA A 70 -16.91 4.04 -29.56
C ALA A 70 -15.97 5.04 -28.85
N PRO A 71 -14.75 4.66 -28.45
CA PRO A 71 -13.86 5.50 -27.63
C PRO A 71 -13.61 6.91 -28.22
N ALA A 72 -13.39 7.00 -29.54
CA ALA A 72 -13.19 8.29 -30.21
C ALA A 72 -14.43 9.19 -30.12
N ALA A 73 -15.62 8.67 -30.45
CA ALA A 73 -16.88 9.43 -30.38
C ALA A 73 -17.19 9.84 -28.94
N TRP A 74 -16.87 9.00 -27.97
CA TRP A 74 -17.04 9.36 -26.56
C TRP A 74 -16.07 10.45 -26.13
N GLY A 75 -14.79 10.35 -26.53
CA GLY A 75 -13.77 11.37 -26.31
C GLY A 75 -14.17 12.73 -26.89
N ASP A 76 -14.71 12.75 -28.13
CA ASP A 76 -15.19 13.97 -28.78
C ASP A 76 -16.39 14.59 -28.04
N ALA A 77 -17.34 13.75 -27.61
CA ALA A 77 -18.51 14.21 -26.83
C ALA A 77 -18.09 14.81 -25.46
N LEU A 78 -17.11 14.22 -24.81
CA LEU A 78 -16.54 14.73 -23.56
C LEU A 78 -15.80 16.04 -23.81
N ALA A 79 -14.93 16.11 -24.84
CA ALA A 79 -14.13 17.28 -25.16
C ALA A 79 -14.97 18.50 -25.57
N GLY A 80 -16.14 18.28 -26.19
CA GLY A 80 -17.08 19.32 -26.57
C GLY A 80 -17.99 19.84 -25.46
N SER A 81 -17.94 19.26 -24.26
CA SER A 81 -18.84 19.61 -23.16
C SER A 81 -18.30 20.75 -22.30
N PRO A 82 -19.13 21.72 -21.89
CA PRO A 82 -18.75 22.79 -20.96
C PRO A 82 -18.40 22.26 -19.56
N TRP A 83 -18.80 21.02 -19.22
CA TRP A 83 -18.50 20.37 -17.96
C TRP A 83 -17.08 19.76 -17.92
N VAL A 84 -16.40 19.69 -19.06
CA VAL A 84 -15.10 19.02 -19.21
C VAL A 84 -14.06 20.03 -19.70
N ALA A 85 -13.13 20.38 -18.86
CA ALA A 85 -12.00 21.19 -19.26
C ALA A 85 -10.94 20.33 -19.96
N ARG A 86 -10.15 20.96 -20.83
CA ARG A 86 -8.92 20.41 -21.41
C ARG A 86 -7.77 21.30 -20.97
N PRO A 87 -6.65 20.73 -20.46
CA PRO A 87 -5.47 21.53 -20.16
C PRO A 87 -4.92 22.19 -21.44
N ASP A 88 -4.41 23.41 -21.29
CA ASP A 88 -3.61 24.08 -22.30
C ASP A 88 -2.17 23.57 -22.35
N ALA A 89 -1.34 24.19 -23.17
CA ALA A 89 0.08 23.82 -23.31
C ALA A 89 0.88 23.99 -21.99
N ASP A 90 0.42 24.89 -21.10
CA ASP A 90 1.03 25.12 -19.78
C ASP A 90 0.43 24.22 -18.69
N GLY A 91 -0.43 23.27 -19.06
CA GLY A 91 -1.09 22.36 -18.13
C GLY A 91 -2.21 23.01 -17.31
N THR A 92 -2.58 24.27 -17.60
CA THR A 92 -3.68 24.96 -16.95
C THR A 92 -5.01 24.52 -17.56
N ALA A 93 -6.00 24.21 -16.76
CA ALA A 93 -7.33 23.81 -17.21
C ALA A 93 -8.39 24.83 -16.74
N ALA A 94 -9.31 25.21 -17.63
CA ALA A 94 -10.44 26.09 -17.31
C ALA A 94 -11.28 25.51 -16.14
N ALA A 95 -11.99 26.35 -15.40
CA ALA A 95 -12.81 25.92 -14.26
C ALA A 95 -14.00 25.07 -14.73
N ALA A 96 -13.89 23.76 -14.63
CA ALA A 96 -14.93 22.76 -14.87
C ALA A 96 -14.80 21.60 -13.88
N PRO A 97 -15.88 20.88 -13.53
CA PRO A 97 -15.81 19.79 -12.54
C PRO A 97 -15.03 18.56 -13.03
N LEU A 98 -14.92 18.40 -14.34
CA LEU A 98 -14.20 17.30 -14.99
C LEU A 98 -13.04 17.84 -15.83
N VAL A 99 -12.01 17.02 -16.01
CA VAL A 99 -10.86 17.32 -16.88
C VAL A 99 -10.56 16.11 -17.74
N LEU A 100 -10.48 16.32 -19.06
CA LEU A 100 -10.04 15.31 -20.01
C LEU A 100 -8.58 15.62 -20.41
N GLU A 101 -7.67 14.72 -20.03
CA GLU A 101 -6.23 14.86 -20.29
C GLU A 101 -5.66 13.51 -20.70
N ASP A 102 -4.94 13.45 -21.81
CA ASP A 102 -4.31 12.24 -22.36
C ASP A 102 -5.26 11.03 -22.48
N GLY A 103 -6.51 11.31 -22.88
CA GLY A 103 -7.55 10.29 -23.02
C GLY A 103 -8.21 9.86 -21.72
N LEU A 104 -7.75 10.31 -20.58
CA LEU A 104 -8.31 9.99 -19.25
C LEU A 104 -9.25 11.09 -18.76
N LEU A 105 -10.40 10.69 -18.21
CA LEU A 105 -11.40 11.59 -17.62
C LEU A 105 -11.26 11.63 -16.10
N TYR A 106 -10.88 12.78 -15.58
CA TYR A 106 -10.70 13.02 -14.15
C TYR A 106 -11.89 13.78 -13.54
N LEU A 107 -12.17 13.48 -12.27
CA LEU A 107 -12.69 14.55 -11.41
C LEU A 107 -11.55 15.57 -11.23
N ARG A 108 -11.84 16.88 -11.44
CA ARG A 108 -10.83 17.96 -11.37
C ARG A 108 -9.89 17.83 -10.17
N ARG A 109 -10.45 17.61 -8.98
CA ARG A 109 -9.71 17.52 -7.73
C ARG A 109 -8.57 16.47 -7.79
N TYR A 110 -8.79 15.31 -8.42
CA TYR A 110 -7.80 14.24 -8.48
C TYR A 110 -6.72 14.52 -9.51
N ARG A 111 -7.10 15.13 -10.64
CA ARG A 111 -6.13 15.64 -11.61
C ARG A 111 -5.20 16.67 -10.97
N ASP A 112 -5.76 17.61 -10.22
CA ASP A 112 -5.00 18.66 -9.57
C ASP A 112 -4.06 18.08 -8.48
N TYR A 113 -4.47 17.04 -7.76
CA TYR A 113 -3.58 16.33 -6.83
C TYR A 113 -2.41 15.66 -7.56
N GLU A 114 -2.63 14.95 -8.67
CA GLU A 114 -1.53 14.34 -9.43
C GLU A 114 -0.53 15.40 -9.93
N HIS A 115 -1.03 16.47 -10.51
CA HIS A 115 -0.21 17.54 -11.06
C HIS A 115 0.63 18.24 -9.97
N ARG A 116 0.00 18.59 -8.84
CA ARG A 116 0.68 19.21 -7.71
C ARG A 116 1.71 18.28 -7.08
N LEU A 117 1.36 17.01 -6.89
CA LEU A 117 2.26 16.00 -6.35
C LEU A 117 3.48 15.81 -7.25
N ALA A 118 3.28 15.60 -8.56
CA ALA A 118 4.39 15.40 -9.50
C ALA A 118 5.35 16.58 -9.48
N ARG A 119 4.83 17.81 -9.60
CA ARG A 119 5.64 19.03 -9.56
C ARG A 119 6.41 19.18 -8.25
N ARG A 120 5.77 18.83 -7.11
CA ARG A 120 6.42 18.95 -5.80
C ARG A 120 7.51 17.90 -5.61
N LEU A 121 7.28 16.64 -5.99
CA LEU A 121 8.29 15.58 -5.89
C LEU A 121 9.49 15.87 -6.79
N LEU A 122 9.27 16.35 -8.02
CA LEU A 122 10.35 16.76 -8.93
C LEU A 122 11.16 17.92 -8.35
N ARG A 123 10.51 18.90 -7.73
CA ARG A 123 11.20 20.01 -7.04
C ARG A 123 12.04 19.52 -5.86
N ILE A 124 11.52 18.60 -5.03
CA ILE A 124 12.30 18.01 -3.93
C ILE A 124 13.51 17.26 -4.48
N ALA A 125 13.32 16.42 -5.53
CA ALA A 125 14.39 15.65 -6.13
C ALA A 125 15.48 16.52 -6.77
N ALA A 126 15.09 17.63 -7.42
CA ALA A 126 16.02 18.57 -8.06
C ALA A 126 16.79 19.45 -7.06
N THR A 127 16.42 19.48 -5.79
CA THR A 127 17.09 20.30 -4.76
C THR A 127 18.11 19.43 -4.04
N PRO A 128 19.42 19.52 -4.33
CA PRO A 128 20.42 18.70 -3.67
C PRO A 128 20.55 19.10 -2.19
N PRO A 129 20.89 18.16 -1.30
CA PRO A 129 21.24 18.48 0.08
C PRO A 129 22.52 19.34 0.14
N ALA A 130 22.74 20.00 1.28
CA ALA A 130 23.96 20.77 1.49
C ALA A 130 25.21 19.88 1.38
N ALA A 131 26.24 20.35 0.68
CA ALA A 131 27.51 19.66 0.49
C ALA A 131 28.16 19.29 1.84
N PHE A 132 28.88 18.17 1.87
CA PHE A 132 29.58 17.65 3.06
C PHE A 132 30.92 17.05 2.69
N ASP A 133 31.81 16.89 3.69
CA ASP A 133 33.09 16.20 3.51
C ASP A 133 32.88 14.67 3.58
N GLY A 134 32.89 14.03 2.43
CA GLY A 134 32.75 12.58 2.33
C GLY A 134 33.92 11.80 2.95
N ALA A 135 35.12 12.39 3.03
CA ALA A 135 36.29 11.76 3.63
C ALA A 135 36.14 11.70 5.16
N ALA A 136 35.66 12.76 5.78
CA ALA A 136 35.39 12.79 7.22
C ALA A 136 34.30 11.78 7.63
N LEU A 137 33.33 11.50 6.75
CA LEU A 137 32.23 10.59 7.03
C LEU A 137 32.53 9.12 6.69
N ALA A 138 33.62 8.85 5.93
CA ALA A 138 33.97 7.51 5.48
C ALA A 138 34.15 6.47 6.61
N PRO A 139 34.81 6.78 7.75
CA PRO A 139 34.93 5.85 8.87
C PRO A 139 33.58 5.47 9.48
N VAL A 140 32.68 6.44 9.65
CA VAL A 140 31.34 6.21 10.21
C VAL A 140 30.51 5.35 9.25
N ARG A 141 30.61 5.61 7.95
CA ARG A 141 29.93 4.81 6.93
C ARG A 141 30.44 3.36 6.94
N GLU A 142 31.75 3.12 7.04
CA GLU A 142 32.32 1.78 7.10
C GLU A 142 31.91 1.06 8.40
N ALA A 143 31.84 1.76 9.54
CA ALA A 143 31.36 1.19 10.79
C ALA A 143 29.89 0.78 10.72
N LEU A 144 29.04 1.58 10.08
CA LEU A 144 27.61 1.29 9.91
C LEU A 144 27.33 0.24 8.83
N PHE A 145 28.13 0.22 7.76
CA PHE A 145 27.99 -0.66 6.59
C PHE A 145 29.34 -1.29 6.22
N PRO A 146 29.86 -2.24 7.04
CA PRO A 146 31.16 -2.85 6.79
C PRO A 146 31.20 -3.51 5.40
N SER A 147 32.15 -3.17 4.58
CA SER A 147 32.28 -3.64 3.19
C SER A 147 32.36 -5.16 3.08
N ALA A 148 32.87 -5.84 4.12
CA ALA A 148 32.99 -7.29 4.17
C ALA A 148 31.67 -8.04 4.45
N THR A 149 30.68 -7.39 5.09
CA THR A 149 29.48 -8.06 5.61
C THR A 149 28.17 -7.34 5.25
N ALA A 150 28.21 -6.07 4.86
CA ALA A 150 27.03 -5.30 4.54
C ALA A 150 26.43 -5.73 3.20
N ASP A 151 25.10 -5.67 3.12
CA ASP A 151 24.39 -5.74 1.84
C ASP A 151 24.68 -4.47 1.04
N ALA A 152 25.23 -4.65 -0.17
CA ALA A 152 25.61 -3.55 -1.07
C ALA A 152 24.43 -2.59 -1.36
N LEU A 153 23.18 -3.10 -1.38
CA LEU A 153 21.99 -2.28 -1.61
C LEU A 153 21.66 -1.41 -0.39
N GLN A 154 21.86 -1.92 0.84
CA GLN A 154 21.69 -1.12 2.05
C GLN A 154 22.73 0.00 2.13
N ALA A 155 24.01 -0.30 1.85
CA ALA A 155 25.06 0.69 1.79
C ALA A 155 24.80 1.75 0.70
N ARG A 156 24.31 1.33 -0.47
CA ARG A 156 23.89 2.24 -1.56
C ARG A 156 22.75 3.16 -1.11
N ALA A 157 21.73 2.64 -0.41
CA ALA A 157 20.62 3.46 0.10
C ALA A 157 21.13 4.56 1.05
N ALA A 158 22.07 4.22 1.92
CA ALA A 158 22.68 5.18 2.85
C ALA A 158 23.48 6.27 2.10
N THR A 159 24.26 5.88 1.08
CA THR A 159 25.01 6.84 0.25
C THR A 159 24.05 7.78 -0.49
N LEU A 160 23.02 7.24 -1.14
CA LEU A 160 22.03 8.06 -1.86
C LEU A 160 21.30 9.03 -0.93
N ALA A 161 21.03 8.64 0.32
CA ALA A 161 20.41 9.54 1.30
C ALA A 161 21.27 10.76 1.65
N LEU A 162 22.59 10.66 1.51
CA LEU A 162 23.49 11.82 1.70
C LEU A 162 23.43 12.78 0.51
N ASP A 163 23.25 12.25 -0.69
CA ASP A 163 23.39 12.97 -1.96
C ASP A 163 22.05 13.47 -2.53
N THR A 164 20.90 12.93 -2.05
CA THR A 164 19.57 13.24 -2.60
C THR A 164 18.60 13.73 -1.54
N SER A 165 17.68 14.62 -1.91
CA SER A 165 16.60 15.08 -1.03
C SER A 165 15.34 14.23 -1.15
N LEU A 166 15.17 13.44 -2.21
CA LEU A 166 14.12 12.42 -2.35
C LEU A 166 14.77 11.05 -2.43
N LEU A 167 14.37 10.13 -1.58
CA LEU A 167 14.86 8.75 -1.59
C LEU A 167 13.70 7.75 -1.43
N LEU A 168 13.67 6.74 -2.32
CA LEU A 168 12.76 5.61 -2.23
C LEU A 168 13.56 4.37 -1.83
N VAL A 169 13.22 3.78 -0.67
CA VAL A 169 13.78 2.50 -0.22
C VAL A 169 12.67 1.46 -0.24
N THR A 170 12.67 0.63 -1.27
CA THR A 170 11.63 -0.36 -1.50
C THR A 170 12.13 -1.78 -1.22
N GLY A 171 11.20 -2.70 -1.02
CA GLY A 171 11.52 -4.12 -0.83
C GLY A 171 10.47 -4.82 0.00
N GLY A 172 10.42 -6.13 -0.12
CA GLY A 172 9.49 -6.98 0.62
C GLY A 172 9.67 -6.92 2.14
N PRO A 173 8.76 -7.54 2.90
CA PRO A 173 8.92 -7.68 4.35
C PRO A 173 10.21 -8.44 4.69
N GLY A 174 10.87 -8.03 5.77
CA GLY A 174 12.11 -8.67 6.21
C GLY A 174 13.37 -8.30 5.44
N THR A 175 13.31 -7.48 4.39
CA THR A 175 14.51 -7.07 3.61
C THR A 175 15.43 -6.09 4.36
N GLY A 176 15.09 -5.74 5.60
CA GLY A 176 15.94 -4.87 6.43
C GLY A 176 15.70 -3.38 6.22
N LYS A 177 14.57 -2.96 5.63
CA LYS A 177 14.23 -1.53 5.45
C LYS A 177 14.46 -0.72 6.73
N THR A 178 13.88 -1.12 7.86
CA THR A 178 13.99 -0.40 9.13
C THR A 178 15.44 -0.37 9.66
N THR A 179 16.20 -1.45 9.51
CA THR A 179 17.62 -1.49 9.88
C THR A 179 18.45 -0.56 9.02
N THR A 180 18.17 -0.52 7.72
CA THR A 180 18.82 0.41 6.78
C THR A 180 18.53 1.86 7.17
N ILE A 181 17.26 2.17 7.49
CA ILE A 181 16.86 3.52 7.90
C ILE A 181 17.51 3.93 9.23
N ALA A 182 17.58 3.04 10.24
CA ALA A 182 18.26 3.35 11.49
C ALA A 182 19.72 3.78 11.25
N ARG A 183 20.46 3.01 10.47
CA ARG A 183 21.84 3.31 10.08
C ARG A 183 21.95 4.61 9.26
N LEU A 184 21.03 4.80 8.31
CA LEU A 184 20.95 6.01 7.49
C LEU A 184 20.73 7.25 8.36
N LEU A 185 19.82 7.20 9.33
CA LEU A 185 19.54 8.32 10.22
C LEU A 185 20.75 8.66 11.09
N VAL A 186 21.45 7.67 11.64
CA VAL A 186 22.72 7.88 12.36
C VAL A 186 23.73 8.56 11.45
N LEU A 187 23.85 8.13 10.19
CA LEU A 187 24.76 8.71 9.22
C LEU A 187 24.43 10.19 8.90
N LEU A 188 23.13 10.56 8.84
CA LEU A 188 22.71 11.95 8.65
C LEU A 188 23.03 12.84 9.86
N VAL A 189 22.87 12.32 11.08
CA VAL A 189 23.25 13.04 12.30
C VAL A 189 24.76 13.22 12.37
N ALA A 190 25.54 12.16 12.09
CA ALA A 190 27.00 12.21 12.02
C ALA A 190 27.49 13.21 10.95
N GLN A 191 26.86 13.22 9.77
CA GLN A 191 27.14 14.20 8.70
C GLN A 191 27.00 15.64 9.21
N ALA A 192 25.91 15.94 9.91
CA ALA A 192 25.69 17.28 10.47
C ALA A 192 26.73 17.63 11.53
N ALA A 193 26.99 16.73 12.49
CA ALA A 193 27.95 16.91 13.56
C ALA A 193 29.39 17.16 13.04
N LEU A 194 29.85 16.29 12.12
CA LEU A 194 31.19 16.40 11.51
C LEU A 194 31.34 17.67 10.63
N SER A 195 30.23 18.20 10.12
CA SER A 195 30.20 19.45 9.34
C SER A 195 30.00 20.70 10.21
N GLY A 196 29.95 20.57 11.55
CA GLY A 196 29.68 21.68 12.46
C GLY A 196 28.29 22.31 12.31
N ARG A 197 27.32 21.56 11.79
CA ARG A 197 25.93 21.98 11.59
C ARG A 197 25.05 21.56 12.76
N PRO A 198 23.91 22.24 12.98
CA PRO A 198 22.91 21.80 13.96
C PRO A 198 22.42 20.38 13.67
N THR A 199 22.11 19.65 14.73
CA THR A 199 21.48 18.32 14.62
C THR A 199 20.18 18.41 13.82
N PRO A 200 20.01 17.58 12.78
CA PRO A 200 18.82 17.62 11.94
C PRO A 200 17.58 17.19 12.73
N ARG A 201 16.50 17.93 12.57
CA ARG A 201 15.19 17.58 13.11
C ARG A 201 14.55 16.51 12.21
N ILE A 202 14.33 15.34 12.76
CA ILE A 202 13.85 14.17 12.02
C ILE A 202 12.43 13.84 12.45
N ALA A 203 11.51 13.68 11.48
CA ALA A 203 10.18 13.14 11.70
C ALA A 203 10.08 11.72 11.15
N LEU A 204 9.48 10.82 11.94
CA LEU A 204 9.12 9.47 11.54
C LEU A 204 7.61 9.35 11.48
N ALA A 205 7.09 8.87 10.36
CA ALA A 205 5.65 8.76 10.17
C ALA A 205 5.25 7.48 9.42
N ALA A 206 3.99 7.08 9.60
CA ALA A 206 3.36 5.99 8.85
C ALA A 206 1.88 6.32 8.61
N PRO A 207 1.20 5.68 7.65
CA PRO A 207 -0.21 5.94 7.39
C PRO A 207 -1.14 5.52 8.55
N THR A 208 -0.78 4.50 9.32
CA THR A 208 -1.59 3.97 10.43
C THR A 208 -0.86 4.04 11.77
N GLY A 209 -1.61 4.07 12.88
CA GLY A 209 -1.06 4.06 14.24
C GLY A 209 -0.18 2.83 14.49
N ARG A 210 -0.65 1.65 14.10
CA ARG A 210 0.11 0.40 14.24
C ARG A 210 1.42 0.40 13.46
N ALA A 211 1.42 0.91 12.23
CA ALA A 211 2.64 1.00 11.45
C ALA A 211 3.64 1.98 12.10
N ALA A 212 3.15 3.10 12.65
CA ALA A 212 3.98 4.05 13.37
C ALA A 212 4.59 3.45 14.65
N GLU A 213 3.80 2.73 15.46
CA GLU A 213 4.30 2.03 16.65
C GLU A 213 5.38 0.99 16.28
N ARG A 214 5.10 0.15 15.27
CA ARG A 214 6.09 -0.83 14.78
C ARG A 214 7.37 -0.18 14.26
N MET A 215 7.25 0.93 13.55
CA MET A 215 8.41 1.68 13.07
C MET A 215 9.26 2.15 14.25
N ALA A 216 8.64 2.73 15.29
CA ALA A 216 9.33 3.20 16.49
C ALA A 216 9.99 2.05 17.27
N GLU A 217 9.30 0.93 17.48
CA GLU A 217 9.85 -0.26 18.14
C GLU A 217 11.04 -0.85 17.38
N SER A 218 10.88 -1.01 16.06
CA SER A 218 11.92 -1.55 15.20
C SER A 218 13.15 -0.65 15.14
N LEU A 219 12.93 0.68 15.15
CA LEU A 219 14.02 1.65 15.21
C LEU A 219 14.77 1.56 16.54
N ARG A 220 14.06 1.58 17.69
CA ARG A 220 14.68 1.42 19.02
C ARG A 220 15.51 0.13 19.12
N ALA A 221 14.98 -0.99 18.64
CA ALA A 221 15.70 -2.26 18.60
C ALA A 221 16.92 -2.21 17.67
N ALA A 222 16.86 -1.49 16.56
CA ALA A 222 18.00 -1.30 15.67
C ALA A 222 19.07 -0.41 16.31
N LEU A 223 18.69 0.69 16.94
CA LEU A 223 19.61 1.60 17.63
C LEU A 223 20.33 0.92 18.80
N GLY A 224 19.63 0.07 19.57
CA GLY A 224 20.24 -0.74 20.62
C GLY A 224 21.35 -1.69 20.12
N ARG A 225 21.27 -2.13 18.86
CA ARG A 225 22.36 -2.92 18.23
C ARG A 225 23.52 -2.06 17.72
N LEU A 226 23.27 -0.79 17.44
CA LEU A 226 24.28 0.15 16.94
C LEU A 226 25.12 0.75 18.09
N SER A 227 24.60 0.81 19.31
CA SER A 227 25.28 1.39 20.48
C SER A 227 26.58 0.67 20.87
N GLY A 228 26.78 -0.57 20.40
CA GLY A 228 28.01 -1.34 20.64
C GLY A 228 29.03 -1.30 19.50
N ILE A 229 28.78 -0.51 18.44
CA ILE A 229 29.69 -0.44 17.30
C ILE A 229 30.78 0.60 17.56
N GLU A 230 32.04 0.18 17.45
CA GLU A 230 33.19 1.07 17.56
C GLU A 230 33.15 2.14 16.47
N GLY A 231 33.42 3.40 16.84
CA GLY A 231 33.38 4.55 15.93
C GLY A 231 32.01 5.20 15.78
N ILE A 232 30.97 4.73 16.49
CA ILE A 232 29.66 5.37 16.56
C ILE A 232 29.53 6.14 17.88
N ASP A 233 29.36 7.45 17.80
CA ASP A 233 29.11 8.29 18.97
C ASP A 233 27.69 8.08 19.50
N LEU A 234 27.57 7.82 20.81
CA LEU A 234 26.28 7.65 21.47
C LEU A 234 25.39 8.89 21.36
N ALA A 235 25.98 10.08 21.36
CA ALA A 235 25.24 11.33 21.16
C ALA A 235 24.48 11.38 19.83
N TRP A 236 24.98 10.70 18.79
CA TRP A 236 24.28 10.61 17.51
C TRP A 236 23.04 9.72 17.59
N LEU A 237 23.08 8.67 18.43
CA LEU A 237 21.95 7.78 18.66
C LEU A 237 20.87 8.46 19.51
N GLU A 238 21.28 9.20 20.54
CA GLU A 238 20.39 9.95 21.43
C GLU A 238 19.68 11.12 20.71
N ALA A 239 20.28 11.63 19.64
CA ALA A 239 19.69 12.69 18.82
C ALA A 239 18.53 12.22 17.91
N LEU A 240 18.32 10.91 17.80
CA LEU A 240 17.28 10.35 16.95
C LEU A 240 15.91 10.33 17.65
N PRO A 241 14.81 10.45 16.91
CA PRO A 241 13.48 10.46 17.51
C PRO A 241 13.14 9.11 18.16
N GLU A 242 12.61 9.14 19.37
CA GLU A 242 12.19 7.96 20.14
C GLU A 242 10.87 7.35 19.63
N GLY A 243 10.07 8.14 18.92
CA GLY A 243 8.73 7.75 18.47
C GLY A 243 8.44 8.11 17.01
N ALA A 244 7.40 7.50 16.49
CA ALA A 244 6.81 7.81 15.20
C ALA A 244 5.35 8.23 15.34
N SER A 245 4.83 8.97 14.38
CA SER A 245 3.43 9.42 14.37
C SER A 245 2.69 8.95 13.12
N THR A 246 1.35 9.05 13.14
CA THR A 246 0.62 8.90 11.88
C THR A 246 0.82 10.14 11.00
N LEU A 247 0.76 9.98 9.68
CA LEU A 247 0.81 11.11 8.74
C LEU A 247 -0.21 12.20 9.07
N HIS A 248 -1.42 11.81 9.46
CA HIS A 248 -2.47 12.74 9.88
C HIS A 248 -2.06 13.57 11.10
N ARG A 249 -1.39 12.97 12.08
CA ARG A 249 -0.88 13.69 13.27
C ARG A 249 0.32 14.57 12.91
N LEU A 250 1.22 14.08 12.06
CA LEU A 250 2.37 14.85 11.58
C LEU A 250 1.90 16.12 10.86
N LEU A 251 0.93 16.00 9.96
CA LEU A 251 0.38 17.13 9.22
C LEU A 251 -0.55 18.03 10.06
N GLY A 252 -0.98 17.57 11.25
CA GLY A 252 -1.84 18.32 12.15
C GLY A 252 -3.28 18.40 11.66
N THR A 253 -4.06 17.34 11.89
CA THR A 253 -5.50 17.27 11.52
C THR A 253 -6.30 18.40 12.17
N ILE A 254 -7.09 19.11 11.37
CA ILE A 254 -8.05 20.13 11.81
C ILE A 254 -9.44 19.49 11.83
N PRO A 255 -10.11 19.37 13.01
CA PRO A 255 -11.43 18.76 13.08
C PRO A 255 -12.45 19.46 12.16
N GLY A 256 -13.20 18.67 11.37
CA GLY A 256 -14.21 19.18 10.45
C GLY A 256 -13.68 19.85 9.19
N SER A 257 -12.37 19.84 8.94
CA SER A 257 -11.73 20.40 7.75
C SER A 257 -11.01 19.33 6.93
N PRO A 258 -11.01 19.41 5.59
CA PRO A 258 -10.15 18.61 4.74
C PRO A 258 -8.69 19.11 4.70
N HIS A 259 -8.40 20.26 5.33
CA HIS A 259 -7.07 20.86 5.40
C HIS A 259 -6.32 20.38 6.63
N PHE A 260 -5.00 20.47 6.57
CA PHE A 260 -4.10 20.22 7.68
C PHE A 260 -3.49 21.54 8.18
N ARG A 261 -2.86 21.49 9.36
CA ARG A 261 -2.12 22.64 9.92
C ARG A 261 -0.86 22.95 9.12
N PHE A 262 -0.18 21.90 8.66
CA PHE A 262 1.03 21.99 7.85
C PHE A 262 0.70 21.73 6.39
N ASP A 263 1.11 22.63 5.53
CA ASP A 263 0.90 22.65 4.08
C ASP A 263 2.05 23.42 3.39
N ALA A 264 1.83 23.87 2.14
CA ALA A 264 2.83 24.62 1.40
C ALA A 264 3.14 26.00 2.00
N ASP A 265 2.15 26.64 2.64
CA ASP A 265 2.29 27.97 3.25
C ASP A 265 2.86 27.88 4.67
N THR A 266 2.60 26.79 5.35
CA THR A 266 3.08 26.50 6.71
C THR A 266 3.78 25.13 6.71
N PRO A 267 5.03 25.04 6.25
CA PRO A 267 5.71 23.77 6.09
C PRO A 267 6.06 23.11 7.43
N LEU A 268 6.31 21.81 7.38
CA LEU A 268 6.72 21.01 8.54
C LEU A 268 8.05 21.52 9.11
N PRO A 269 8.21 21.59 10.45
CA PRO A 269 9.42 22.08 11.08
C PRO A 269 10.53 21.00 11.16
N PHE A 270 10.73 20.21 10.09
CA PHE A 270 11.67 19.09 10.05
C PHE A 270 12.61 19.19 8.85
N ASP A 271 13.86 18.78 9.07
CA ASP A 271 14.91 18.75 8.05
C ASP A 271 14.95 17.40 7.30
N THR A 272 14.36 16.35 7.90
CA THR A 272 14.19 15.03 7.28
C THR A 272 12.84 14.44 7.70
N VAL A 273 12.07 13.99 6.73
CA VAL A 273 10.79 13.29 6.93
C VAL A 273 10.92 11.87 6.37
N VAL A 274 10.72 10.87 7.22
CA VAL A 274 10.73 9.45 6.82
C VAL A 274 9.33 8.90 6.96
N VAL A 275 8.83 8.29 5.89
CA VAL A 275 7.50 7.68 5.84
C VAL A 275 7.63 6.18 5.56
N ASP A 276 7.18 5.37 6.50
CA ASP A 276 7.11 3.91 6.33
C ASP A 276 5.71 3.48 5.84
N GLU A 277 5.61 2.29 5.26
CA GLU A 277 4.40 1.74 4.64
C GLU A 277 3.77 2.72 3.60
N ALA A 278 4.62 3.36 2.78
CA ALA A 278 4.20 4.38 1.82
C ALA A 278 3.25 3.83 0.72
N SER A 279 3.20 2.51 0.49
CA SER A 279 2.22 1.85 -0.39
C SER A 279 0.77 2.07 0.04
N MET A 280 0.53 2.32 1.34
CA MET A 280 -0.80 2.59 1.89
C MET A 280 -1.20 4.07 1.82
N VAL A 281 -0.32 4.95 1.35
CA VAL A 281 -0.60 6.40 1.26
C VAL A 281 -1.29 6.71 -0.06
N ASP A 282 -2.50 7.27 0.02
CA ASP A 282 -3.29 7.66 -1.14
C ASP A 282 -2.80 8.96 -1.80
N LEU A 283 -3.30 9.24 -3.00
CA LEU A 283 -2.91 10.41 -3.79
C LEU A 283 -3.17 11.75 -3.06
N PRO A 284 -4.34 12.01 -2.46
CA PRO A 284 -4.59 13.22 -1.69
C PRO A 284 -3.63 13.41 -0.51
N LEU A 285 -3.38 12.35 0.26
CA LEU A 285 -2.53 12.42 1.45
C LEU A 285 -1.05 12.58 1.08
N MET A 286 -0.58 11.87 0.04
CA MET A 286 0.79 12.01 -0.45
C MET A 286 1.05 13.41 -1.03
N CYS A 287 0.07 13.98 -1.75
CA CYS A 287 0.17 15.35 -2.26
C CYS A 287 0.33 16.36 -1.11
N LYS A 288 -0.52 16.27 -0.09
CA LYS A 288 -0.47 17.17 1.08
C LYS A 288 0.81 16.99 1.89
N LEU A 289 1.29 15.75 2.02
CA LEU A 289 2.58 15.47 2.66
C LEU A 289 3.73 16.13 1.88
N ALA A 290 3.81 15.88 0.57
CA ALA A 290 4.88 16.43 -0.26
C ALA A 290 4.90 17.97 -0.21
N GLU A 291 3.72 18.61 -0.24
CA GLU A 291 3.59 20.07 -0.14
C GLU A 291 4.03 20.62 1.22
N ALA A 292 3.77 19.88 2.30
CA ALA A 292 4.16 20.28 3.65
C ALA A 292 5.67 20.09 3.95
N VAL A 293 6.40 19.28 3.17
CA VAL A 293 7.86 19.12 3.30
C VAL A 293 8.53 20.44 2.88
N PRO A 294 9.37 21.08 3.71
CA PRO A 294 10.01 22.34 3.32
C PRO A 294 11.04 22.16 2.19
N ASP A 295 11.34 23.24 1.48
CA ASP A 295 12.42 23.22 0.49
C ASP A 295 13.77 22.96 1.16
N GLY A 296 14.59 22.10 0.58
CA GLY A 296 15.88 21.68 1.13
C GLY A 296 15.80 20.59 2.19
N ALA A 297 14.61 20.20 2.66
CA ALA A 297 14.44 19.04 3.52
C ALA A 297 14.46 17.72 2.72
N ARG A 298 14.80 16.62 3.40
CA ARG A 298 14.78 15.28 2.81
C ARG A 298 13.43 14.59 3.03
N LEU A 299 12.93 13.95 1.98
CA LEU A 299 11.78 13.04 2.02
C LEU A 299 12.25 11.62 1.70
N VAL A 300 12.13 10.72 2.66
CA VAL A 300 12.47 9.30 2.49
C VAL A 300 11.17 8.48 2.56
N LEU A 301 10.86 7.78 1.47
CA LEU A 301 9.68 6.92 1.37
C LEU A 301 10.10 5.46 1.43
N LEU A 302 9.54 4.73 2.40
CA LEU A 302 9.75 3.30 2.59
C LEU A 302 8.46 2.55 2.25
N GLY A 303 8.57 1.44 1.54
CA GLY A 303 7.40 0.63 1.24
C GLY A 303 7.72 -0.56 0.36
N ASP A 304 6.66 -1.23 -0.04
CA ASP A 304 6.71 -2.38 -0.92
C ASP A 304 5.69 -2.17 -2.04
N PRO A 305 6.11 -1.88 -3.27
CA PRO A 305 5.21 -1.61 -4.39
C PRO A 305 4.42 -2.85 -4.84
N ASP A 306 4.85 -4.06 -4.42
CA ASP A 306 4.17 -5.31 -4.76
C ASP A 306 3.04 -5.67 -3.77
N GLN A 307 2.93 -4.93 -2.64
CA GLN A 307 1.81 -5.07 -1.71
C GLN A 307 0.57 -4.34 -2.23
N LEU A 308 -0.57 -4.65 -1.58
CA LEU A 308 -1.83 -3.95 -1.85
C LEU A 308 -1.62 -2.42 -1.76
N PRO A 309 -2.05 -1.66 -2.77
CA PRO A 309 -2.04 -0.21 -2.73
C PRO A 309 -3.03 0.33 -1.67
N SER A 310 -3.06 1.64 -1.51
CA SER A 310 -4.05 2.32 -0.68
C SER A 310 -5.48 1.96 -1.06
N VAL A 311 -6.40 1.98 -0.10
CA VAL A 311 -7.84 1.75 -0.36
C VAL A 311 -8.43 2.91 -1.18
N GLU A 312 -7.98 4.13 -0.90
CA GLU A 312 -8.37 5.34 -1.62
C GLU A 312 -7.64 5.48 -2.97
N ALA A 313 -7.95 6.53 -3.71
CA ALA A 313 -7.48 6.70 -5.08
C ALA A 313 -5.95 6.84 -5.22
N GLY A 314 -5.41 6.16 -6.20
CA GLY A 314 -4.01 6.18 -6.64
C GLY A 314 -3.18 5.02 -6.10
N ASP A 315 -2.27 4.54 -6.95
CA ASP A 315 -1.13 3.68 -6.57
C ASP A 315 0.14 4.52 -6.65
N VAL A 316 0.28 5.40 -5.65
CA VAL A 316 1.25 6.48 -5.69
C VAL A 316 2.68 5.96 -5.61
N LEU A 317 2.95 5.03 -4.67
CA LEU A 317 4.30 4.49 -4.51
C LEU A 317 4.76 3.74 -5.76
N ALA A 318 3.90 2.89 -6.34
CA ALA A 318 4.24 2.17 -7.55
C ALA A 318 4.49 3.13 -8.72
N SER A 319 3.66 4.18 -8.88
CA SER A 319 3.86 5.21 -9.91
C SER A 319 5.19 5.96 -9.76
N ILE A 320 5.59 6.31 -8.52
CA ILE A 320 6.87 6.98 -8.26
C ILE A 320 8.04 6.02 -8.55
N CYS A 321 7.90 4.74 -8.15
CA CYS A 321 8.91 3.70 -8.40
C CYS A 321 9.10 3.47 -9.91
N ASP A 322 8.01 3.38 -10.66
CA ASP A 322 8.02 3.20 -12.11
C ASP A 322 8.70 4.39 -12.84
N ALA A 323 8.45 5.61 -12.37
CA ALA A 323 9.15 6.79 -12.86
C ALA A 323 10.66 6.77 -12.54
N ALA A 324 11.03 6.29 -11.34
CA ALA A 324 12.42 6.19 -10.91
C ALA A 324 13.21 5.06 -11.61
N ASP A 325 12.53 4.02 -12.10
CA ASP A 325 13.13 2.92 -12.87
C ASP A 325 13.24 3.24 -14.38
N GLY A 326 12.83 4.42 -14.82
CA GLY A 326 12.89 4.86 -16.22
C GLY A 326 11.94 4.11 -17.15
N GLY A 327 10.85 3.53 -16.63
CA GLY A 327 9.85 2.81 -17.43
C GLY A 327 10.30 1.42 -17.91
N ALA A 328 11.27 0.80 -17.24
CA ALA A 328 11.82 -0.51 -17.60
C ALA A 328 10.91 -1.70 -17.23
N HIS A 329 9.76 -1.47 -16.62
CA HIS A 329 8.75 -2.51 -16.47
C HIS A 329 7.93 -2.62 -17.76
N PRO A 330 7.91 -3.78 -18.45
CA PRO A 330 6.92 -3.99 -19.50
C PRO A 330 5.54 -3.93 -18.82
N VAL A 331 4.77 -2.91 -19.17
CA VAL A 331 3.31 -2.98 -18.99
C VAL A 331 2.91 -4.25 -19.75
N ALA A 332 2.49 -5.28 -19.03
CA ALA A 332 1.95 -6.45 -19.66
C ALA A 332 0.72 -5.97 -20.46
N ASP A 333 0.87 -5.86 -21.76
CA ASP A 333 -0.25 -5.67 -22.68
C ASP A 333 -1.27 -6.74 -22.33
N ALA A 334 -2.37 -6.32 -21.70
CA ALA A 334 -3.48 -7.20 -21.39
C ALA A 334 -4.07 -7.69 -22.70
N ALA A 335 -3.67 -8.91 -23.07
CA ALA A 335 -4.34 -9.84 -23.95
C ALA A 335 -5.05 -9.24 -25.19
N SER A 336 -4.32 -9.11 -26.28
CA SER A 336 -4.92 -9.40 -27.59
C SER A 336 -5.30 -10.90 -27.61
N PRO A 337 -6.52 -11.26 -28.03
CA PRO A 337 -6.91 -12.67 -28.13
C PRO A 337 -5.97 -13.39 -29.10
N PRO A 338 -5.65 -14.68 -28.90
CA PRO A 338 -4.76 -15.42 -29.77
C PRO A 338 -5.34 -15.44 -31.20
N ALA A 339 -4.58 -14.90 -32.14
CA ALA A 339 -4.88 -15.01 -33.56
C ALA A 339 -4.89 -16.49 -33.92
N VAL A 340 -6.03 -16.96 -34.39
CA VAL A 340 -6.20 -18.32 -34.94
C VAL A 340 -5.23 -18.49 -36.11
N ALA A 341 -4.22 -19.33 -35.94
CA ALA A 341 -3.28 -19.70 -36.97
C ALA A 341 -4.02 -20.52 -38.02
N GLY A 342 -4.46 -19.84 -39.07
CA GLY A 342 -4.91 -20.47 -40.31
C GLY A 342 -3.70 -20.85 -41.15
N LEU A 343 -3.54 -22.16 -41.35
CA LEU A 343 -2.64 -22.73 -42.34
C LEU A 343 -2.89 -22.12 -43.72
N ARG A 344 -1.91 -21.40 -44.29
CA ARG A 344 -1.76 -21.21 -45.73
C ARG A 344 -0.30 -21.26 -46.12
N GLY A 345 -0.08 -22.03 -47.20
CA GLY A 345 1.14 -22.56 -47.71
C GLY A 345 2.25 -21.58 -48.13
N GLU A 346 3.41 -22.19 -48.21
CA GLU A 346 4.67 -21.65 -48.71
C GLU A 346 4.55 -21.12 -50.11
N THR A 347 5.02 -19.87 -50.33
CA THR A 347 5.71 -19.49 -51.57
C THR A 347 6.88 -18.57 -51.16
N ALA A 348 8.06 -19.12 -51.29
CA ALA A 348 9.32 -18.41 -51.08
C ALA A 348 9.49 -17.30 -52.12
N ASP A 349 9.63 -16.05 -51.67
CA ASP A 349 10.06 -14.96 -52.55
C ASP A 349 11.59 -14.82 -52.47
N LEU A 350 12.23 -15.20 -53.54
CA LEU A 350 13.68 -15.39 -53.65
C LEU A 350 14.45 -14.10 -54.02
N PHE A 351 13.85 -12.91 -53.89
CA PHE A 351 14.48 -11.63 -54.23
C PHE A 351 14.33 -10.54 -53.16
N ALA A 352 14.61 -10.86 -51.91
CA ALA A 352 14.78 -9.82 -50.90
C ALA A 352 16.25 -9.44 -50.76
N ALA A 353 16.61 -8.24 -51.23
CA ALA A 353 17.93 -7.66 -50.97
C ALA A 353 18.18 -7.52 -49.43
N PRO A 354 19.44 -7.73 -48.97
CA PRO A 354 19.72 -7.60 -47.55
C PRO A 354 19.51 -6.15 -47.11
N ALA A 355 18.60 -5.97 -46.14
CA ALA A 355 18.40 -4.69 -45.50
C ALA A 355 19.70 -4.28 -44.77
N ALA A 356 20.25 -3.12 -45.14
CA ALA A 356 21.38 -2.53 -44.46
C ALA A 356 21.08 -2.39 -42.94
N PRO A 357 22.06 -2.64 -42.06
CA PRO A 357 21.86 -2.45 -40.62
C PRO A 357 21.56 -0.97 -40.38
N SER A 358 20.34 -0.69 -39.94
CA SER A 358 20.00 0.64 -39.48
C SER A 358 20.78 0.88 -38.19
N VAL A 359 21.87 1.62 -38.27
CA VAL A 359 22.55 2.24 -37.13
C VAL A 359 21.53 3.21 -36.54
N ARG A 360 20.80 2.76 -35.51
CA ARG A 360 20.08 3.68 -34.64
C ARG A 360 21.15 4.54 -34.00
N ALA A 361 21.27 5.79 -34.46
CA ALA A 361 22.07 6.79 -33.79
C ALA A 361 21.61 6.79 -32.31
N ASP A 362 22.53 6.46 -31.42
CA ASP A 362 22.36 6.53 -29.97
C ASP A 362 22.14 8.03 -29.65
N ARG A 363 20.86 8.45 -29.63
CA ARG A 363 20.51 9.75 -29.07
C ARG A 363 20.87 9.68 -27.59
N PRO A 364 21.64 10.63 -27.05
CA PRO A 364 21.93 10.64 -25.63
C PRO A 364 20.61 10.55 -24.88
N ARG A 365 20.44 9.46 -24.09
CA ARG A 365 19.26 9.22 -23.29
C ARG A 365 19.30 10.29 -22.19
N VAL A 366 18.40 11.26 -22.27
CA VAL A 366 18.19 12.20 -21.16
C VAL A 366 17.68 11.35 -19.99
N ALA A 367 18.43 11.31 -18.90
CA ALA A 367 18.03 10.58 -17.70
C ALA A 367 16.67 11.11 -17.20
N ALA A 368 15.77 10.20 -16.81
CA ALA A 368 14.49 10.62 -16.24
C ALA A 368 14.75 11.37 -14.91
N PRO A 369 13.94 12.40 -14.56
CA PRO A 369 14.20 13.26 -13.40
C PRO A 369 14.35 12.53 -12.05
N LEU A 370 13.72 11.36 -11.90
CA LEU A 370 13.79 10.52 -10.70
C LEU A 370 14.73 9.31 -10.86
N GLU A 371 15.42 9.16 -12.00
CA GLU A 371 16.36 8.06 -12.21
C GLU A 371 17.47 8.09 -11.16
N GLY A 372 17.70 6.95 -10.49
CA GLY A 372 18.68 6.84 -9.40
C GLY A 372 18.18 7.20 -7.99
N HIS A 373 16.97 7.71 -7.83
CA HIS A 373 16.38 8.02 -6.52
C HIS A 373 15.80 6.81 -5.78
N ARG A 374 15.89 5.60 -6.36
CA ARG A 374 15.34 4.36 -5.80
C ARG A 374 16.42 3.33 -5.50
N VAL A 375 16.27 2.69 -4.34
CA VAL A 375 16.98 1.44 -4.02
C VAL A 375 15.94 0.37 -3.68
N HIS A 376 16.01 -0.75 -4.38
CA HIS A 376 15.16 -1.91 -4.12
C HIS A 376 15.95 -2.99 -3.39
N LEU A 377 15.62 -3.21 -2.10
CA LEU A 377 16.24 -4.22 -1.24
C LEU A 377 15.69 -5.60 -1.59
N ARG A 378 16.55 -6.53 -1.98
CA ARG A 378 16.14 -7.86 -2.47
C ARG A 378 16.38 -8.98 -1.45
N ARG A 379 17.39 -8.83 -0.57
CA ARG A 379 17.79 -9.87 0.36
C ARG A 379 16.90 -9.86 1.60
N GLY A 380 16.16 -10.93 1.85
CA GLY A 380 15.43 -11.14 3.10
C GLY A 380 16.39 -11.52 4.24
N PHE A 381 16.51 -10.66 5.26
CA PHE A 381 17.27 -10.95 6.49
C PHE A 381 16.44 -11.66 7.56
N ARG A 382 15.12 -11.73 7.37
CA ARG A 382 14.15 -12.38 8.25
C ARG A 382 13.71 -13.76 7.76
N GLN A 383 14.40 -14.38 6.82
CA GLN A 383 14.22 -15.82 6.63
C GLN A 383 14.64 -16.47 7.95
N SER A 384 13.63 -16.61 8.85
CA SER A 384 13.80 -17.48 10.00
C SER A 384 14.10 -18.85 9.42
N MET A 385 14.91 -19.65 10.11
CA MET A 385 15.08 -21.05 9.73
C MET A 385 13.74 -21.83 9.73
N GLN A 386 12.62 -21.14 9.99
CA GLN A 386 11.27 -21.67 10.15
C GLN A 386 10.32 -21.37 8.99
N LEU A 387 10.58 -20.35 8.13
CA LEU A 387 9.70 -19.98 7.02
C LEU A 387 10.51 -19.68 5.76
N ASP A 388 10.36 -20.52 4.74
CA ASP A 388 10.92 -20.31 3.40
C ASP A 388 9.83 -19.81 2.45
N LEU A 389 9.57 -18.50 2.50
CA LEU A 389 8.51 -17.87 1.72
C LEU A 389 8.99 -17.28 0.39
N ALA A 390 10.29 -17.02 0.22
CA ALA A 390 10.81 -16.25 -0.90
C ALA A 390 10.46 -16.85 -2.29
N PRO A 391 10.62 -18.15 -2.54
CA PRO A 391 10.30 -18.72 -3.85
C PRO A 391 8.81 -18.57 -4.22
N LEU A 392 7.92 -18.75 -3.22
CA LEU A 392 6.48 -18.59 -3.40
C LEU A 392 6.10 -17.12 -3.61
N ALA A 393 6.67 -16.20 -2.82
CA ALA A 393 6.45 -14.77 -2.94
C ALA A 393 6.90 -14.26 -4.33
N ASP A 394 8.02 -14.75 -4.85
CA ASP A 394 8.52 -14.42 -6.18
C ASP A 394 7.58 -14.91 -7.30
N ALA A 395 7.09 -16.14 -7.20
CA ALA A 395 6.11 -16.69 -8.14
C ALA A 395 4.79 -15.89 -8.13
N VAL A 396 4.29 -15.51 -6.94
CA VAL A 396 3.09 -14.69 -6.78
C VAL A 396 3.28 -13.31 -7.38
N ARG A 397 4.40 -12.63 -7.12
CA ARG A 397 4.71 -11.32 -7.72
C ARG A 397 4.78 -11.36 -9.25
N ALA A 398 5.38 -12.43 -9.78
CA ALA A 398 5.47 -12.64 -11.22
C ALA A 398 4.10 -12.97 -11.86
N GLY A 399 3.08 -13.31 -11.06
CA GLY A 399 1.80 -13.79 -11.56
C GLY A 399 1.87 -15.22 -12.13
N ASP A 400 2.95 -15.96 -11.79
CA ASP A 400 3.19 -17.33 -12.27
C ASP A 400 2.41 -18.34 -11.42
N GLY A 401 1.14 -18.55 -11.83
CA GLY A 401 0.22 -19.46 -11.14
C GLY A 401 0.66 -20.92 -11.19
N ASP A 402 1.34 -21.36 -12.26
CA ASP A 402 1.83 -22.73 -12.38
C ASP A 402 2.95 -22.99 -11.38
N ARG A 403 3.93 -22.10 -11.32
CA ARG A 403 5.03 -22.19 -10.38
C ARG A 403 4.55 -22.07 -8.93
N ALA A 404 3.66 -21.14 -8.64
CA ALA A 404 3.10 -20.96 -7.30
C ALA A 404 2.38 -22.23 -6.82
N LEU A 405 1.52 -22.84 -7.65
CA LEU A 405 0.82 -24.09 -7.33
C LEU A 405 1.78 -25.27 -7.20
N ALA A 406 2.79 -25.38 -8.07
CA ALA A 406 3.80 -26.41 -7.95
C ALA A 406 4.53 -26.34 -6.60
N LEU A 407 4.99 -25.14 -6.19
CA LEU A 407 5.64 -24.91 -4.91
C LEU A 407 4.73 -25.23 -3.71
N LEU A 408 3.46 -24.86 -3.78
CA LEU A 408 2.48 -25.13 -2.72
C LEU A 408 2.17 -26.63 -2.57
N ARG A 409 2.08 -27.37 -3.69
CA ARG A 409 1.77 -28.81 -3.72
C ARG A 409 2.97 -29.68 -3.36
N ASP A 410 4.17 -29.26 -3.72
CA ASP A 410 5.40 -29.98 -3.39
C ASP A 410 5.61 -30.10 -1.88
N GLY A 411 5.15 -29.10 -1.10
CA GLY A 411 5.28 -29.10 0.36
C GLY A 411 6.71 -29.01 0.88
N ALA A 412 7.69 -28.73 0.02
CA ALA A 412 9.10 -28.63 0.39
C ALA A 412 9.44 -27.31 1.10
N LEU A 413 8.61 -26.27 0.94
CA LEU A 413 8.83 -24.97 1.56
C LEU A 413 8.51 -25.05 3.06
N GLN A 414 9.51 -24.82 3.90
CA GLN A 414 9.33 -24.86 5.35
C GLN A 414 8.37 -23.76 5.82
N GLY A 415 7.41 -24.11 6.70
CA GLY A 415 6.41 -23.19 7.25
C GLY A 415 5.32 -22.78 6.26
N VAL A 416 5.24 -23.39 5.06
CA VAL A 416 4.20 -23.13 4.05
C VAL A 416 3.31 -24.36 3.92
N HIS A 417 2.00 -24.18 4.15
CA HIS A 417 1.02 -25.26 4.15
C HIS A 417 -0.11 -24.94 3.17
N PHE A 418 -0.38 -25.88 2.26
CA PHE A 418 -1.45 -25.72 1.27
C PHE A 418 -2.64 -26.64 1.57
N HIS A 419 -3.81 -26.06 1.70
CA HIS A 419 -5.09 -26.77 1.90
C HIS A 419 -5.94 -26.60 0.64
N GLU A 420 -5.60 -27.38 -0.38
CA GLU A 420 -6.22 -27.28 -1.71
C GLU A 420 -7.70 -27.64 -1.64
N GLY A 421 -8.56 -26.80 -2.23
CA GLY A 421 -10.01 -26.97 -2.25
C GLY A 421 -10.72 -26.74 -0.91
N VAL A 422 -9.98 -26.49 0.17
CA VAL A 422 -10.55 -26.19 1.48
C VAL A 422 -11.05 -24.75 1.52
N THR A 423 -12.33 -24.57 1.82
CA THR A 423 -12.98 -23.25 1.96
C THR A 423 -13.37 -22.92 3.40
N ASP A 424 -13.23 -23.89 4.30
CA ASP A 424 -13.48 -23.76 5.72
C ASP A 424 -12.21 -24.03 6.53
N PRO A 425 -11.55 -23.00 7.06
CA PRO A 425 -10.32 -23.19 7.81
C PRO A 425 -10.51 -24.00 9.09
N LEU A 426 -11.72 -24.01 9.68
CA LEU A 426 -12.02 -24.80 10.88
C LEU A 426 -12.13 -26.30 10.57
N ALA A 427 -12.40 -26.70 9.34
CA ALA A 427 -12.47 -28.11 8.96
C ALA A 427 -11.10 -28.81 9.08
N VAL A 428 -10.01 -28.10 8.82
CA VAL A 428 -8.64 -28.64 8.82
C VAL A 428 -7.77 -28.07 9.94
N GLY A 429 -8.04 -26.85 10.38
CA GLY A 429 -7.23 -26.12 11.36
C GLY A 429 -7.84 -26.02 12.76
N ALA A 430 -9.01 -26.62 13.03
CA ALA A 430 -9.67 -26.48 14.33
C ALA A 430 -8.80 -26.91 15.51
N ALA A 431 -7.97 -27.95 15.32
CA ALA A 431 -7.06 -28.48 16.36
C ALA A 431 -5.94 -27.47 16.72
N GLU A 432 -5.64 -26.53 15.86
CA GLU A 432 -4.64 -25.47 16.08
C GLU A 432 -5.31 -24.15 16.45
N LEU A 433 -6.31 -23.73 15.66
CA LEU A 433 -6.94 -22.41 15.76
C LEU A 433 -7.72 -22.24 17.06
N LEU A 434 -8.57 -23.22 17.41
CA LEU A 434 -9.44 -23.10 18.57
C LEU A 434 -8.68 -23.12 19.92
N PRO A 435 -7.69 -24.01 20.14
CA PRO A 435 -6.86 -23.93 21.35
C PRO A 435 -6.11 -22.61 21.49
N HIS A 436 -5.57 -22.08 20.38
CA HIS A 436 -4.88 -20.79 20.41
C HIS A 436 -5.81 -19.67 20.90
N TRP A 437 -7.04 -19.61 20.41
CA TRP A 437 -7.99 -18.59 20.84
C TRP A 437 -8.61 -18.85 22.21
N ARG A 438 -8.75 -20.12 22.66
CA ARG A 438 -9.12 -20.44 24.04
C ARG A 438 -8.09 -19.98 25.04
N ALA A 439 -6.80 -20.07 24.68
CA ALA A 439 -5.71 -19.59 25.52
C ALA A 439 -5.80 -18.08 25.85
N LEU A 440 -6.57 -17.28 25.07
CA LEU A 440 -6.83 -15.88 25.42
C LEU A 440 -7.65 -15.74 26.72
N ALA A 441 -8.59 -16.66 26.94
CA ALA A 441 -9.38 -16.71 28.17
C ALA A 441 -8.61 -17.32 29.35
N GLU A 442 -7.62 -18.16 29.07
CA GLU A 442 -6.82 -18.87 30.09
C GLU A 442 -5.59 -18.07 30.51
N ALA A 443 -5.31 -16.93 29.86
CA ALA A 443 -4.15 -16.10 30.18
C ALA A 443 -4.28 -15.50 31.59
N GLY A 444 -3.23 -15.65 32.40
CA GLY A 444 -3.20 -15.16 33.77
C GLY A 444 -3.09 -13.63 33.89
N ASP A 445 -2.81 -12.94 32.77
CA ASP A 445 -2.58 -11.50 32.71
C ASP A 445 -3.05 -10.96 31.35
N PRO A 446 -3.73 -9.79 31.33
CA PRO A 446 -4.21 -9.15 30.09
C PRO A 446 -3.12 -8.87 29.06
N ALA A 447 -1.90 -8.51 29.47
CA ALA A 447 -0.80 -8.27 28.56
C ALA A 447 -0.38 -9.58 27.86
N GLN A 448 -0.37 -10.70 28.56
CA GLN A 448 -0.12 -12.03 27.98
C GLN A 448 -1.23 -12.44 27.00
N ALA A 449 -2.50 -12.16 27.31
CA ALA A 449 -3.61 -12.41 26.40
C ALA A 449 -3.45 -11.62 25.09
N LEU A 450 -3.10 -10.33 25.18
CA LEU A 450 -2.85 -9.45 24.02
C LEU A 450 -1.66 -9.93 23.21
N ALA A 451 -0.55 -10.32 23.85
CA ALA A 451 0.62 -10.88 23.17
C ALA A 451 0.27 -12.18 22.43
N THR A 452 -0.51 -13.07 23.06
CA THR A 452 -1.01 -14.29 22.42
C THR A 452 -1.91 -13.97 21.23
N ALA A 453 -2.85 -13.02 21.38
CA ALA A 453 -3.75 -12.58 20.32
C ALA A 453 -3.02 -12.01 19.10
N ALA A 454 -1.83 -11.43 19.29
CA ALA A 454 -1.01 -10.88 18.22
C ALA A 454 -0.27 -11.95 17.38
N ARG A 455 -0.21 -13.20 17.82
CA ARG A 455 0.63 -14.26 17.20
C ARG A 455 -0.04 -14.96 16.02
N LEU A 456 -1.37 -15.08 16.00
CA LEU A 456 -2.11 -15.81 14.98
C LEU A 456 -3.25 -14.95 14.40
N ARG A 457 -3.40 -15.00 13.07
CA ARG A 457 -4.49 -14.30 12.38
C ARG A 457 -5.02 -15.11 11.21
N LEU A 458 -6.36 -15.12 11.11
CA LEU A 458 -7.06 -15.62 9.93
C LEU A 458 -7.34 -14.43 9.00
N LEU A 459 -6.81 -14.48 7.78
CA LEU A 459 -6.93 -13.45 6.77
C LEU A 459 -7.89 -13.88 5.66
N THR A 460 -8.77 -12.98 5.23
CA THR A 460 -9.73 -13.22 4.16
C THR A 460 -9.63 -12.14 3.09
N ALA A 461 -9.97 -12.51 1.85
CA ALA A 461 -10.09 -11.53 0.76
C ALA A 461 -11.36 -10.66 0.91
N LEU A 462 -12.42 -11.19 1.52
CA LEU A 462 -13.74 -10.58 1.57
C LEU A 462 -14.17 -10.25 2.99
N ARG A 463 -14.94 -9.17 3.16
CA ARG A 463 -15.58 -8.84 4.43
C ARG A 463 -16.86 -9.64 4.66
N ARG A 464 -17.67 -9.82 3.60
CA ARG A 464 -18.98 -10.50 3.60
C ARG A 464 -18.92 -11.79 2.79
N GLY A 465 -19.94 -12.63 2.95
CA GLY A 465 -20.05 -13.93 2.28
C GLY A 465 -19.53 -15.08 3.15
N PRO A 466 -19.68 -16.33 2.69
CA PRO A 466 -19.37 -17.54 3.47
C PRO A 466 -17.91 -17.61 3.96
N GLN A 467 -16.95 -17.18 3.15
CA GLN A 467 -15.53 -17.08 3.46
C GLN A 467 -15.12 -15.65 3.85
N GLY A 468 -16.09 -14.76 4.12
CA GLY A 468 -15.84 -13.40 4.55
C GLY A 468 -15.56 -13.32 6.06
N ALA A 469 -14.80 -12.30 6.47
CA ALA A 469 -14.38 -12.11 7.85
C ALA A 469 -15.56 -12.10 8.85
N GLN A 470 -16.71 -11.53 8.46
CA GLN A 470 -17.89 -11.46 9.35
C GLN A 470 -18.47 -12.85 9.65
N VAL A 471 -18.62 -13.71 8.64
CA VAL A 471 -19.18 -15.06 8.83
C VAL A 471 -18.19 -15.95 9.57
N LEU A 472 -16.90 -15.87 9.23
CA LEU A 472 -15.87 -16.65 9.92
C LEU A 472 -15.75 -16.25 11.39
N ASN A 473 -15.79 -14.96 11.71
CA ASN A 473 -15.82 -14.50 13.11
C ASN A 473 -17.01 -15.06 13.88
N ALA A 474 -18.24 -14.99 13.32
CA ALA A 474 -19.43 -15.52 13.96
C ALA A 474 -19.33 -17.03 14.24
N ARG A 475 -18.74 -17.80 13.31
CA ARG A 475 -18.52 -19.24 13.47
C ARG A 475 -17.47 -19.55 14.55
N ILE A 476 -16.37 -18.80 14.56
CA ILE A 476 -15.31 -18.92 15.57
C ILE A 476 -15.88 -18.58 16.96
N GLU A 477 -16.63 -17.49 17.08
CA GLU A 477 -17.29 -17.09 18.33
C GLU A 477 -18.22 -18.21 18.84
N ALA A 478 -19.04 -18.80 17.96
CA ALA A 478 -19.90 -19.91 18.32
C ALA A 478 -19.11 -21.15 18.79
N ALA A 479 -17.99 -21.47 18.15
CA ALA A 479 -17.11 -22.57 18.53
C ALA A 479 -16.35 -22.33 19.86
N LEU A 480 -16.18 -21.07 20.24
CA LEU A 480 -15.57 -20.67 21.52
C LEU A 480 -16.60 -20.51 22.66
N GLY A 481 -17.88 -20.81 22.40
CA GLY A 481 -18.95 -20.68 23.41
C GLY A 481 -19.55 -19.27 23.51
N GLY A 482 -19.21 -18.37 22.57
CA GLY A 482 -19.83 -17.05 22.46
C GLY A 482 -21.28 -17.14 21.99
N SER A 483 -22.13 -16.24 22.45
CA SER A 483 -23.49 -16.12 21.97
C SER A 483 -23.85 -14.66 21.68
N ARG A 484 -24.86 -14.45 20.81
CA ARG A 484 -25.38 -13.10 20.55
C ARG A 484 -25.97 -12.42 21.80
N ALA A 485 -26.43 -13.21 22.76
CA ALA A 485 -26.95 -12.71 24.02
C ALA A 485 -25.85 -12.23 24.99
N ALA A 486 -24.60 -12.68 24.81
CA ALA A 486 -23.44 -12.26 25.58
C ALA A 486 -22.33 -11.79 24.66
N PRO A 487 -22.46 -10.58 24.08
CA PRO A 487 -21.52 -10.09 23.04
C PRO A 487 -20.09 -9.89 23.57
N TYR A 488 -19.89 -9.78 24.87
CA TYR A 488 -18.57 -9.65 25.51
C TYR A 488 -18.25 -10.88 26.34
N PHE A 489 -18.08 -12.04 25.66
CA PHE A 489 -17.68 -13.27 26.34
C PHE A 489 -16.17 -13.25 26.67
N HIS A 490 -15.80 -14.05 27.67
CA HIS A 490 -14.41 -14.18 28.12
C HIS A 490 -13.53 -14.78 27.03
N GLY A 491 -12.42 -14.13 26.71
CA GLY A 491 -11.52 -14.49 25.59
C GLY A 491 -11.95 -13.93 24.23
N ARG A 492 -13.01 -13.10 24.14
CA ARG A 492 -13.38 -12.47 22.87
C ARG A 492 -12.28 -11.52 22.40
N LEU A 493 -11.86 -11.72 21.14
CA LEU A 493 -10.93 -10.85 20.45
C LEU A 493 -11.72 -9.85 19.60
N LEU A 494 -11.42 -8.56 19.73
CA LEU A 494 -12.06 -7.50 18.98
C LEU A 494 -11.06 -6.48 18.45
N GLN A 495 -11.48 -5.74 17.42
CA GLN A 495 -10.70 -4.68 16.80
C GLN A 495 -11.53 -3.41 16.72
N VAL A 496 -10.92 -2.29 17.10
CA VAL A 496 -11.49 -0.96 16.94
C VAL A 496 -11.61 -0.63 15.44
N THR A 497 -12.74 -0.05 15.05
CA THR A 497 -13.02 0.33 13.64
C THR A 497 -13.17 1.84 13.44
N GLU A 498 -13.13 2.63 14.51
CA GLU A 498 -13.24 4.08 14.49
C GLU A 498 -12.29 4.72 15.50
N ASN A 499 -11.64 5.81 15.12
CA ASN A 499 -10.72 6.51 16.01
C ASN A 499 -11.44 7.19 17.16
N SER A 500 -10.97 6.97 18.39
CA SER A 500 -11.42 7.66 19.60
C SER A 500 -10.24 8.38 20.27
N TYR A 501 -10.09 9.65 19.99
CA TYR A 501 -9.02 10.47 20.59
C TYR A 501 -9.17 10.61 22.10
N ARG A 502 -10.42 10.61 22.61
CA ARG A 502 -10.72 10.66 24.05
C ARG A 502 -10.14 9.46 24.78
N HIS A 503 -10.28 8.27 24.21
CA HIS A 503 -9.85 7.02 24.82
C HIS A 503 -8.43 6.61 24.34
N ARG A 504 -7.84 7.35 23.38
CA ARG A 504 -6.58 6.99 22.72
C ARG A 504 -6.64 5.56 22.14
N LEU A 505 -7.78 5.23 21.52
CA LEU A 505 -8.00 4.00 20.76
C LEU A 505 -8.16 4.36 19.29
N PHE A 506 -7.46 3.64 18.44
CA PHE A 506 -7.42 3.95 17.02
C PHE A 506 -7.91 2.77 16.18
N ASN A 507 -8.34 3.08 14.97
CA ASN A 507 -8.76 2.05 14.01
C ASN A 507 -7.61 1.05 13.83
N GLY A 508 -7.91 -0.24 14.02
CA GLY A 508 -6.92 -1.31 13.99
C GLY A 508 -6.48 -1.83 15.36
N ASP A 509 -6.68 -1.07 16.45
CA ASP A 509 -6.29 -1.52 17.79
C ASP A 509 -7.01 -2.81 18.17
N LEU A 510 -6.24 -3.76 18.71
CA LEU A 510 -6.76 -5.05 19.16
C LEU A 510 -7.05 -5.02 20.66
N GLY A 511 -8.22 -5.53 21.03
CA GLY A 511 -8.63 -5.70 22.41
C GLY A 511 -9.03 -7.14 22.70
N VAL A 512 -8.74 -7.60 23.92
CA VAL A 512 -9.20 -8.90 24.43
C VAL A 512 -10.19 -8.65 25.58
N CYS A 513 -11.37 -9.24 25.49
CA CYS A 513 -12.36 -9.18 26.55
C CYS A 513 -12.06 -10.26 27.60
N LEU A 514 -11.77 -9.85 28.82
CA LEU A 514 -11.60 -10.74 29.96
C LEU A 514 -12.64 -10.40 31.04
N ARG A 515 -12.97 -11.35 31.88
CA ARG A 515 -13.81 -11.10 33.09
C ARG A 515 -12.89 -10.78 34.25
N ASP A 516 -13.28 -9.78 35.04
CA ASP A 516 -12.63 -9.51 36.31
C ASP A 516 -13.07 -10.54 37.40
N ASP A 517 -12.55 -10.40 38.60
CA ASP A 517 -12.85 -11.27 39.73
C ASP A 517 -14.35 -11.26 40.12
N ALA A 518 -15.09 -10.20 39.77
CA ALA A 518 -16.53 -10.09 39.97
C ALA A 518 -17.35 -10.67 38.80
N GLY A 519 -16.68 -11.19 37.74
CA GLY A 519 -17.32 -11.74 36.57
C GLY A 519 -17.77 -10.68 35.54
N VAL A 520 -17.44 -9.40 35.75
CA VAL A 520 -17.79 -8.29 34.86
C VAL A 520 -16.84 -8.29 33.62
N PRO A 521 -17.37 -8.13 32.40
CA PRO A 521 -16.53 -8.06 31.24
C PRO A 521 -15.75 -6.74 31.19
N VAL A 522 -14.43 -6.85 31.00
CA VAL A 522 -13.49 -5.74 30.82
C VAL A 522 -12.71 -5.99 29.51
N VAL A 523 -12.58 -4.98 28.65
CA VAL A 523 -11.81 -5.09 27.42
C VAL A 523 -10.46 -4.42 27.61
N TRP A 524 -9.42 -5.19 27.34
CA TRP A 524 -8.04 -4.78 27.53
C TRP A 524 -7.39 -4.49 26.19
N PHE A 525 -6.68 -3.38 26.10
CA PHE A 525 -5.85 -2.98 24.96
C PHE A 525 -4.41 -2.77 25.40
N ALA A 526 -3.45 -2.96 24.49
CA ALA A 526 -2.06 -2.68 24.78
C ALA A 526 -1.85 -1.20 25.17
N ASP A 527 -0.99 -0.96 26.16
CA ASP A 527 -0.54 0.39 26.51
C ASP A 527 0.76 0.71 25.76
N PRO A 528 0.86 1.84 25.07
CA PRO A 528 2.11 2.27 24.40
C PRO A 528 3.30 2.39 25.35
N GLN A 529 3.07 2.58 26.65
CA GLN A 529 4.10 2.66 27.70
C GLN A 529 4.46 1.29 28.30
N GLY A 530 3.83 0.23 27.82
CA GLY A 530 3.96 -1.14 28.32
C GLY A 530 2.78 -1.56 29.20
N GLY A 531 2.44 -2.87 29.16
CA GLY A 531 1.31 -3.43 29.87
C GLY A 531 -0.03 -3.33 29.13
N ALA A 532 -1.14 -3.25 29.86
CA ALA A 532 -2.49 -3.25 29.29
C ALA A 532 -3.39 -2.19 29.95
N ARG A 533 -4.30 -1.59 29.17
CA ARG A 533 -5.29 -0.61 29.61
C ARG A 533 -6.68 -1.23 29.58
N ALA A 534 -7.43 -1.05 30.67
CA ALA A 534 -8.77 -1.55 30.86
C ALA A 534 -9.85 -0.57 30.39
N PHE A 535 -10.86 -1.09 29.71
CA PHE A 535 -12.04 -0.32 29.30
C PHE A 535 -13.31 -1.11 29.59
N HIS A 536 -14.32 -0.44 30.16
CA HIS A 536 -15.65 -1.02 30.20
C HIS A 536 -16.22 -1.11 28.76
N PRO A 537 -16.93 -2.19 28.40
CA PRO A 537 -17.48 -2.36 27.05
C PRO A 537 -18.28 -1.17 26.50
N SER A 538 -19.06 -0.50 27.38
CA SER A 538 -19.87 0.67 27.00
C SER A 538 -19.06 1.93 26.66
N ALA A 539 -17.77 1.98 27.01
CA ALA A 539 -16.88 3.09 26.70
C ALA A 539 -16.14 2.91 25.38
N LEU A 540 -16.27 1.74 24.75
CA LEU A 540 -15.54 1.44 23.51
C LEU A 540 -16.13 2.20 22.32
N PRO A 541 -15.27 2.70 21.39
CA PRO A 541 -15.71 3.16 20.09
C PRO A 541 -16.27 1.98 19.26
N ALA A 542 -16.69 2.26 18.03
CA ALA A 542 -17.12 1.22 17.10
C ALA A 542 -16.02 0.15 16.94
N HIS A 543 -16.40 -1.11 17.03
CA HIS A 543 -15.50 -2.26 16.99
C HIS A 543 -16.18 -3.49 16.39
N GLU A 544 -15.39 -4.46 16.00
CA GLU A 544 -15.88 -5.75 15.47
C GLU A 544 -14.99 -6.90 15.97
N SER A 545 -15.47 -8.14 15.80
CA SER A 545 -14.65 -9.31 16.11
C SER A 545 -13.43 -9.41 15.21
N ALA A 546 -12.33 -9.92 15.75
CA ALA A 546 -11.02 -9.87 15.11
C ALA A 546 -10.27 -11.22 15.06
N PHE A 547 -10.94 -12.34 15.22
CA PHE A 547 -10.35 -13.67 14.95
C PHE A 547 -10.02 -13.82 13.46
N ALA A 548 -10.93 -13.38 12.59
CA ALA A 548 -10.73 -13.25 11.16
C ALA A 548 -10.80 -11.76 10.75
N THR A 549 -9.90 -11.34 9.88
CA THR A 549 -9.88 -9.97 9.34
C THR A 549 -9.57 -9.99 7.84
N THR A 550 -9.91 -8.91 7.13
CA THR A 550 -9.53 -8.82 5.71
C THR A 550 -8.03 -8.52 5.58
N VAL A 551 -7.43 -8.98 4.46
CA VAL A 551 -6.02 -8.68 4.14
C VAL A 551 -5.75 -7.17 4.16
N HIS A 552 -6.67 -6.35 3.65
CA HIS A 552 -6.55 -4.89 3.69
C HIS A 552 -6.43 -4.33 5.13
N LYS A 553 -7.22 -4.85 6.08
CA LYS A 553 -7.14 -4.43 7.49
C LYS A 553 -5.90 -4.95 8.21
N ALA A 554 -5.26 -5.98 7.67
CA ALA A 554 -4.01 -6.53 8.20
C ALA A 554 -2.76 -5.82 7.67
N GLN A 555 -2.90 -4.89 6.73
CA GLN A 555 -1.77 -4.08 6.25
C GLN A 555 -1.08 -3.35 7.42
N GLY A 556 0.24 -3.24 7.38
CA GLY A 556 1.02 -2.68 8.48
C GLY A 556 1.11 -3.59 9.73
N SER A 557 0.52 -4.80 9.73
CA SER A 557 0.62 -5.79 10.82
C SER A 557 1.39 -7.02 10.36
N GLU A 558 2.01 -7.75 11.30
CA GLU A 558 2.63 -9.05 11.06
C GLU A 558 2.21 -10.00 12.17
N PHE A 559 2.17 -11.29 11.88
CA PHE A 559 1.77 -12.35 12.80
C PHE A 559 2.76 -13.51 12.72
N ASP A 560 2.93 -14.26 13.80
CA ASP A 560 3.78 -15.44 13.72
C ASP A 560 3.18 -16.44 12.73
N ARG A 561 1.86 -16.68 12.83
CA ARG A 561 1.12 -17.60 11.96
C ARG A 561 -0.04 -16.92 11.26
N VAL A 562 -0.19 -17.19 9.96
CA VAL A 562 -1.25 -16.65 9.12
C VAL A 562 -2.02 -17.78 8.44
N TRP A 563 -3.33 -17.72 8.52
CA TRP A 563 -4.24 -18.54 7.71
C TRP A 563 -4.90 -17.66 6.67
N LEU A 564 -4.56 -17.83 5.40
CA LEU A 564 -5.21 -17.14 4.28
C LEU A 564 -6.34 -17.98 3.74
N VAL A 565 -7.56 -17.44 3.73
CA VAL A 565 -8.74 -18.10 3.17
C VAL A 565 -9.23 -17.31 1.96
N LEU A 566 -9.14 -17.92 0.79
CA LEU A 566 -9.71 -17.37 -0.42
C LEU A 566 -11.18 -17.83 -0.58
N PRO A 567 -12.03 -17.05 -1.27
CA PRO A 567 -13.42 -17.41 -1.49
C PRO A 567 -13.53 -18.64 -2.40
N GLN A 568 -14.71 -19.27 -2.40
CA GLN A 568 -14.99 -20.46 -3.22
C GLN A 568 -15.09 -20.14 -4.73
N ARG A 569 -15.40 -18.90 -5.07
CA ARG A 569 -15.52 -18.40 -6.44
C ARG A 569 -14.66 -17.16 -6.62
N ASP A 570 -14.26 -16.90 -7.85
CA ASP A 570 -13.55 -15.68 -8.19
C ASP A 570 -14.35 -14.44 -7.74
N ALA A 571 -13.63 -13.43 -7.28
CA ALA A 571 -14.19 -12.18 -6.77
C ALA A 571 -13.26 -11.00 -7.12
N ARG A 572 -13.86 -9.85 -7.41
CA ARG A 572 -13.13 -8.64 -7.83
C ARG A 572 -11.94 -8.23 -6.97
N PRO A 573 -12.00 -8.33 -5.62
CA PRO A 573 -10.86 -7.95 -4.77
C PRO A 573 -9.65 -8.89 -4.88
N LEU A 574 -9.81 -10.07 -5.49
CA LEU A 574 -8.72 -11.03 -5.64
C LEU A 574 -7.69 -10.52 -6.65
N SER A 575 -6.45 -10.44 -6.23
CA SER A 575 -5.31 -10.06 -7.05
C SER A 575 -4.03 -10.69 -6.51
N ARG A 576 -2.96 -10.67 -7.31
CA ARG A 576 -1.65 -11.13 -6.87
C ARG A 576 -1.11 -10.31 -5.70
N GLU A 577 -1.36 -8.99 -5.66
CA GLU A 577 -0.96 -8.10 -4.58
C GLU A 577 -1.70 -8.46 -3.28
N LEU A 578 -2.98 -8.88 -3.35
CA LEU A 578 -3.71 -9.34 -2.18
C LEU A 578 -3.10 -10.64 -1.63
N VAL A 579 -2.83 -11.61 -2.49
CA VAL A 579 -2.21 -12.88 -2.08
C VAL A 579 -0.81 -12.62 -1.53
N TYR A 580 0.01 -11.85 -2.24
CA TYR A 580 1.36 -11.46 -1.80
C TYR A 580 1.34 -10.76 -0.44
N THR A 581 0.45 -9.77 -0.26
CA THR A 581 0.30 -9.06 1.01
C THR A 581 -0.07 -10.00 2.14
N ALA A 582 -0.99 -10.94 1.91
CA ALA A 582 -1.41 -11.90 2.92
C ALA A 582 -0.27 -12.84 3.34
N LEU A 583 0.41 -13.45 2.37
CA LEU A 583 1.53 -14.35 2.61
C LEU A 583 2.64 -13.67 3.41
N THR A 584 2.97 -12.45 3.04
CA THR A 584 4.04 -11.67 3.67
C THR A 584 3.68 -11.10 5.05
N ARG A 585 2.47 -11.33 5.57
CA ARG A 585 2.12 -11.06 6.98
C ARG A 585 2.64 -12.13 7.94
N ALA A 586 3.00 -13.32 7.45
CA ALA A 586 3.52 -14.42 8.27
C ALA A 586 5.01 -14.23 8.62
N ARG A 587 5.38 -14.63 9.85
CA ARG A 587 6.76 -14.67 10.33
C ARG A 587 7.33 -16.09 10.43
N SER A 588 6.50 -17.07 10.77
CA SER A 588 6.93 -18.47 10.97
C SER A 588 6.13 -19.46 10.13
N ASP A 589 4.81 -19.28 10.00
CA ASP A 589 3.96 -20.23 9.31
C ASP A 589 2.86 -19.55 8.51
N VAL A 590 2.61 -20.05 7.31
CA VAL A 590 1.49 -19.61 6.47
C VAL A 590 0.70 -20.81 5.96
N HIS A 591 -0.62 -20.78 6.19
CA HIS A 591 -1.58 -21.74 5.69
C HIS A 591 -2.43 -21.09 4.60
N VAL A 592 -2.50 -21.69 3.43
CA VAL A 592 -3.27 -21.19 2.29
C VAL A 592 -4.43 -22.12 2.01
N CYS A 593 -5.67 -21.67 2.25
CA CYS A 593 -6.91 -22.38 1.92
C CYS A 593 -7.49 -21.81 0.63
N ALA A 594 -7.36 -22.51 -0.47
CA ALA A 594 -7.81 -22.03 -1.78
C ALA A 594 -8.13 -23.18 -2.74
N ALA A 595 -9.11 -22.96 -3.63
CA ALA A 595 -9.27 -23.78 -4.83
C ALA A 595 -8.27 -23.32 -5.90
N GLU A 596 -7.71 -24.29 -6.68
CA GLU A 596 -6.75 -24.00 -7.75
C GLU A 596 -7.24 -22.90 -8.70
N ALA A 597 -8.47 -23.02 -9.20
CA ALA A 597 -9.03 -22.07 -10.16
C ALA A 597 -9.08 -20.64 -9.61
N VAL A 598 -9.41 -20.47 -8.32
CA VAL A 598 -9.50 -19.17 -7.66
C VAL A 598 -8.10 -18.60 -7.43
N LEU A 599 -7.16 -19.43 -7.01
CA LEU A 599 -5.77 -18.98 -6.80
C LEU A 599 -5.15 -18.55 -8.14
N ARG A 600 -5.33 -19.33 -9.22
CA ARG A 600 -4.88 -18.96 -10.57
C ARG A 600 -5.48 -17.62 -11.03
N ALA A 601 -6.80 -17.45 -10.87
CA ALA A 601 -7.48 -16.21 -11.22
C ALA A 601 -6.95 -15.02 -10.41
N ALA A 602 -6.69 -15.21 -9.12
CA ALA A 602 -6.08 -14.18 -8.27
C ALA A 602 -4.67 -13.81 -8.76
N LEU A 603 -3.81 -14.77 -9.06
CA LEU A 603 -2.43 -14.53 -9.47
C LEU A 603 -2.32 -13.93 -10.88
N SER A 604 -3.24 -14.25 -11.79
CA SER A 604 -3.27 -13.64 -13.12
C SER A 604 -3.76 -12.20 -13.13
N ARG A 605 -4.43 -11.74 -12.05
CA ARG A 605 -4.98 -10.39 -11.93
C ARG A 605 -4.03 -9.47 -11.17
N GLN A 606 -3.63 -8.39 -11.82
CA GLN A 606 -2.93 -7.27 -11.20
C GLN A 606 -3.93 -6.19 -10.81
N VAL A 607 -3.70 -5.53 -9.67
CA VAL A 607 -4.47 -4.34 -9.31
C VAL A 607 -4.15 -3.24 -10.31
N ALA A 608 -5.05 -3.01 -11.26
CA ALA A 608 -4.92 -1.90 -12.19
C ALA A 608 -5.44 -0.61 -11.52
N ARG A 609 -4.61 0.41 -11.44
CA ARG A 609 -5.00 1.76 -11.00
C ARG A 609 -4.76 2.73 -12.17
N VAL A 610 -5.84 3.28 -12.71
CA VAL A 610 -5.76 4.27 -13.77
C VAL A 610 -5.26 5.59 -13.17
N SER A 611 -4.10 6.04 -13.59
CA SER A 611 -3.39 7.23 -13.13
C SER A 611 -2.40 7.67 -14.21
N HIS A 612 -2.06 8.95 -14.28
CA HIS A 612 -1.04 9.49 -15.17
C HIS A 612 0.18 10.03 -14.40
N LEU A 613 0.28 9.67 -13.10
CA LEU A 613 1.32 10.19 -12.22
C LEU A 613 2.73 9.77 -12.66
N ALA A 614 2.91 8.53 -13.09
CA ALA A 614 4.23 8.04 -13.52
C ALA A 614 4.72 8.79 -14.75
N GLU A 615 3.86 9.04 -15.74
CA GLU A 615 4.14 9.79 -16.95
C GLU A 615 4.50 11.24 -16.65
N ARG A 616 3.75 11.89 -15.72
CA ARG A 616 4.04 13.25 -15.26
C ARG A 616 5.40 13.36 -14.58
N LEU A 617 5.79 12.34 -13.81
CA LEU A 617 7.08 12.30 -13.13
C LEU A 617 8.26 12.04 -14.10
N ARG A 618 7.99 11.40 -15.25
CA ARG A 618 9.00 11.19 -16.31
C ARG A 618 9.15 12.39 -17.25
N ALA A 619 8.06 13.13 -17.44
CA ALA A 619 8.09 14.32 -18.28
C ALA A 619 8.94 15.40 -17.58
N ALA A 620 10.10 15.71 -18.14
CA ALA A 620 10.85 16.90 -17.74
C ALA A 620 10.05 18.13 -18.21
N HIS A 621 9.53 18.93 -17.31
CA HIS A 621 8.96 20.24 -17.59
C HIS A 621 9.97 21.33 -17.33
#